data_00bb748e5544de7c4b9eeb9e2d7c0263
#
_entry.id   00bb748e5544de7c4b9eeb9e2d7c0263
#
_cell.length_a   1.000
_cell.length_b   1.000
_cell.length_c   1.000
_cell.angle_alpha   90.00
_cell.angle_beta   90.00
_cell.angle_gamma   90.00
#
_symmetry.space_group_name_H-M   'P 1'
#
loop_
_entity.id
_entity.type
_entity.pdbx_description
1 polymer ?
#
loop_
_entity_poly.entity_id
_entity_poly.type
_entity_poly.pdbx_seq_one_letter_code
_entity_poly.pdbx_strand_id
1 'polypeptide(L)'
;MIIDFNKIDEEAVFNFKGGQGELDTRNFMDSKNKIMKSRLKPGASSGYHKHEQNSEIVYVISGTGYFKYDDIEERFEAGDVHYCPMGHSHAMFNDGNADVVYLAIVPEHH
;
A
#
# COMPACT_ATOMS: atom_id res chain seq x y z
N MET A 1 -6.94 -20.09 7.34
CA MET A 1 -7.70 -19.17 8.22
C MET A 1 -8.26 -18.02 7.39
N ILE A 2 -9.43 -17.53 7.76
CA ILE A 2 -10.01 -16.35 7.10
C ILE A 2 -9.64 -15.12 7.92
N ILE A 3 -9.12 -14.09 7.25
CA ILE A 3 -8.89 -12.78 7.83
C ILE A 3 -10.10 -11.92 7.43
N ASP A 4 -10.96 -11.61 8.39
CA ASP A 4 -12.15 -10.79 8.14
C ASP A 4 -11.82 -9.33 8.50
N PHE A 5 -11.49 -8.53 7.50
CA PHE A 5 -11.13 -7.12 7.71
C PHE A 5 -12.26 -6.29 8.27
N ASN A 6 -13.52 -6.72 8.09
CA ASN A 6 -14.66 -6.01 8.68
C ASN A 6 -14.67 -6.08 10.20
N LYS A 7 -13.93 -7.04 10.79
CA LYS A 7 -13.78 -7.21 12.24
C LYS A 7 -12.50 -6.57 12.78
N ILE A 8 -11.69 -5.97 11.93
CA ILE A 8 -10.47 -5.26 12.32
C ILE A 8 -10.78 -3.77 12.27
N ASP A 9 -10.46 -3.06 13.36
CA ASP A 9 -10.66 -1.62 13.42
C ASP A 9 -9.80 -0.90 12.39
N GLU A 10 -10.40 0.08 11.72
CA GLU A 10 -9.68 0.92 10.78
C GLU A 10 -8.93 2.02 11.55
N GLU A 11 -7.66 2.19 11.23
CA GLU A 11 -6.80 3.24 11.79
C GLU A 11 -6.52 4.28 10.73
N ALA A 12 -6.65 5.56 11.12
CA ALA A 12 -6.21 6.67 10.29
C ALA A 12 -4.73 6.95 10.57
N VAL A 13 -3.91 6.85 9.54
CA VAL A 13 -2.47 7.12 9.62
C VAL A 13 -2.16 8.31 8.74
N PHE A 14 -1.49 9.31 9.30
CA PHE A 14 -1.11 10.51 8.57
C PHE A 14 0.37 10.48 8.23
N ASN A 15 0.70 10.91 7.01
CA ASN A 15 2.08 10.98 6.51
C ASN A 15 2.77 9.61 6.57
N PHE A 16 2.07 8.57 6.11
CA PHE A 16 2.55 7.19 6.16
C PHE A 16 3.90 7.06 5.46
N LYS A 17 4.89 6.50 6.17
CA LYS A 17 6.27 6.33 5.68
C LYS A 17 6.93 7.64 5.22
N GLY A 18 6.52 8.78 5.77
CA GLY A 18 7.01 10.09 5.36
C GLY A 18 6.30 10.68 4.15
N GLY A 19 5.19 10.10 3.73
CA GLY A 19 4.34 10.65 2.67
C GLY A 19 3.46 11.78 3.16
N GLN A 20 2.35 12.00 2.44
CA GLN A 20 1.41 13.08 2.74
C GLN A 20 -0.01 12.56 2.87
N GLY A 21 -0.83 13.28 3.64
CA GLY A 21 -2.24 13.03 3.77
C GLY A 21 -2.58 11.80 4.60
N GLU A 22 -3.77 11.28 4.37
CA GLU A 22 -4.37 10.25 5.21
C GLU A 22 -4.46 8.91 4.51
N LEU A 23 -4.03 7.87 5.22
CA LEU A 23 -4.22 6.47 4.86
C LEU A 23 -5.07 5.82 5.95
N ASP A 24 -6.22 5.27 5.59
CA ASP A 24 -7.02 4.49 6.52
C ASP A 24 -6.77 3.01 6.27
N THR A 25 -6.38 2.28 7.31
CA THR A 25 -5.88 0.92 7.11
C THR A 25 -6.38 -0.04 8.17
N ARG A 26 -6.66 -1.28 7.73
CA ARG A 26 -6.99 -2.43 8.58
C ARG A 26 -5.88 -3.45 8.38
N ASN A 27 -5.18 -3.76 9.45
CA ASN A 27 -3.96 -4.55 9.37
C ASN A 27 -4.08 -5.87 10.12
N PHE A 28 -3.63 -6.94 9.47
CA PHE A 28 -3.30 -8.21 10.10
C PHE A 28 -1.80 -8.41 10.00
N MET A 29 -1.16 -8.90 11.08
CA MET A 29 0.27 -9.15 11.07
C MET A 29 0.61 -10.38 11.91
N ASP A 30 1.49 -11.22 11.37
CA ASP A 30 2.17 -12.27 12.12
C ASP A 30 3.68 -12.13 11.96
N SER A 31 4.45 -13.15 12.34
CA SER A 31 5.92 -13.06 12.28
C SER A 31 6.49 -13.01 10.86
N LYS A 32 5.71 -13.37 9.85
CA LYS A 32 6.20 -13.50 8.47
C LYS A 32 5.46 -12.62 7.47
N ASN A 33 4.26 -12.16 7.80
CA ASN A 33 3.45 -11.42 6.85
C ASN A 33 2.73 -10.26 7.52
N LYS A 34 2.60 -9.18 6.77
CA LYS A 34 1.66 -8.11 7.07
C LYS A 34 0.67 -8.02 5.93
N ILE A 35 -0.62 -8.08 6.24
CA ILE A 35 -1.68 -8.05 5.24
C ILE A 35 -2.60 -6.87 5.59
N MET A 36 -2.73 -5.93 4.66
CA MET A 36 -3.39 -4.66 4.91
C MET A 36 -4.47 -4.41 3.88
N LYS A 37 -5.68 -4.11 4.33
CA LYS A 37 -6.70 -3.54 3.47
C LYS A 37 -6.80 -2.05 3.76
N SER A 38 -6.50 -1.23 2.76
CA SER A 38 -6.24 0.19 2.98
C SER A 38 -6.99 1.06 1.99
N ARG A 39 -7.24 2.31 2.42
CA ARG A 39 -7.80 3.37 1.59
C ARG A 39 -6.86 4.56 1.63
N LEU A 40 -6.22 4.85 0.50
CA LEU A 40 -5.39 6.04 0.36
C LEU A 40 -6.27 7.18 -0.12
N LYS A 41 -6.38 8.22 0.69
CA LYS A 41 -7.28 9.34 0.43
C LYS A 41 -6.83 10.18 -0.76
N PRO A 42 -7.75 10.93 -1.41
CA PRO A 42 -7.36 11.84 -2.50
C PRO A 42 -6.24 12.79 -2.08
N GLY A 43 -5.23 12.93 -2.92
CA GLY A 43 -4.06 13.78 -2.67
C GLY A 43 -3.04 13.18 -1.71
N ALA A 44 -3.32 12.02 -1.14
CA ALA A 44 -2.42 11.37 -0.20
C ALA A 44 -1.37 10.52 -0.93
N SER A 45 -0.28 10.23 -0.21
CA SER A 45 0.80 9.39 -0.71
C SER A 45 1.48 8.64 0.43
N SER A 46 2.03 7.47 0.14
CA SER A 46 3.03 6.87 1.02
C SER A 46 4.40 7.46 0.70
N GLY A 47 5.30 7.52 1.69
CA GLY A 47 6.66 8.00 1.47
C GLY A 47 7.47 7.01 0.64
N TYR A 48 8.45 7.53 -0.10
CA TYR A 48 9.38 6.70 -0.86
C TYR A 48 10.28 5.92 0.11
N HIS A 49 10.23 4.61 0.05
CA HIS A 49 10.97 3.75 0.97
C HIS A 49 11.45 2.48 0.29
N LYS A 50 12.54 1.94 0.83
CA LYS A 50 13.18 0.72 0.32
C LYS A 50 12.74 -0.49 1.15
N HIS A 51 12.40 -1.58 0.48
CA HIS A 51 12.15 -2.88 1.11
C HIS A 51 13.48 -3.64 1.23
N GLU A 52 14.09 -3.60 2.41
CA GLU A 52 15.44 -4.17 2.59
C GLU A 52 15.41 -5.66 2.97
N GLN A 53 14.40 -6.09 3.75
CA GLN A 53 14.29 -7.48 4.24
C GLN A 53 12.93 -8.09 3.98
N ASN A 54 12.14 -7.46 3.13
CA ASN A 54 10.82 -7.92 2.74
C ASN A 54 10.52 -7.48 1.31
N SER A 55 9.34 -7.79 0.85
CA SER A 55 8.80 -7.28 -0.41
C SER A 55 7.39 -6.77 -0.16
N GLU A 56 6.77 -6.17 -1.16
CA GLU A 56 5.38 -5.76 -1.06
C GLU A 56 4.63 -6.08 -2.35
N ILE A 57 3.44 -6.65 -2.21
CA ILE A 57 2.53 -6.93 -3.30
C ILE A 57 1.27 -6.11 -3.04
N VAL A 58 0.87 -5.27 -3.99
CA VAL A 58 -0.30 -4.40 -3.88
C VAL A 58 -1.30 -4.76 -4.97
N TYR A 59 -2.49 -5.17 -4.56
CA TYR A 59 -3.61 -5.39 -5.48
C TYR A 59 -4.57 -4.21 -5.38
N VAL A 60 -4.72 -3.46 -6.46
CA VAL A 60 -5.62 -2.29 -6.51
C VAL A 60 -7.05 -2.76 -6.73
N ILE A 61 -7.92 -2.50 -5.77
CA ILE A 61 -9.33 -2.88 -5.82
C ILE A 61 -10.14 -1.81 -6.54
N SER A 62 -9.90 -0.54 -6.21
CA SER A 62 -10.60 0.59 -6.86
C SER A 62 -9.77 1.87 -6.77
N GLY A 63 -10.07 2.80 -7.68
CA GLY A 63 -9.36 4.06 -7.76
C GLY A 63 -8.21 4.02 -8.76
N THR A 64 -7.60 5.19 -8.96
CA THR A 64 -6.47 5.36 -9.89
C THR A 64 -5.41 6.23 -9.24
N GLY A 65 -4.18 6.08 -9.69
CA GLY A 65 -3.03 6.83 -9.21
C GLY A 65 -1.77 6.34 -9.89
N TYR A 66 -0.64 6.48 -9.21
CA TYR A 66 0.62 5.98 -9.74
C TYR A 66 1.54 5.55 -8.61
N PHE A 67 2.44 4.63 -8.95
CA PHE A 67 3.60 4.29 -8.12
C PHE A 67 4.84 4.96 -8.69
N LYS A 68 5.69 5.47 -7.81
CA LYS A 68 7.09 5.64 -8.15
C LYS A 68 7.78 4.35 -7.76
N TYR A 69 8.33 3.63 -8.75
CA TYR A 69 9.03 2.36 -8.56
C TYR A 69 10.46 2.55 -9.03
N ASP A 70 11.40 2.62 -8.08
CA ASP A 70 12.77 3.07 -8.33
C ASP A 70 12.73 4.40 -9.10
N ASP A 71 13.23 4.44 -10.34
CA ASP A 71 13.24 5.65 -11.17
C ASP A 71 12.09 5.71 -12.17
N ILE A 72 11.12 4.79 -12.07
CA ILE A 72 10.02 4.66 -13.03
C ILE A 72 8.70 5.09 -12.37
N GLU A 73 7.87 5.80 -13.13
CA GLU A 73 6.51 6.10 -12.73
C GLU A 73 5.56 5.11 -13.42
N GLU A 74 4.75 4.41 -12.61
CA GLU A 74 3.79 3.41 -13.11
C GLU A 74 2.38 3.84 -12.74
N ARG A 75 1.56 4.16 -13.72
CA ARG A 75 0.15 4.43 -13.46
C ARG A 75 -0.60 3.12 -13.23
N PHE A 76 -1.56 3.16 -12.31
CA PHE A 76 -2.38 1.99 -12.00
C PHE A 76 -3.86 2.30 -12.08
N GLU A 77 -4.65 1.24 -12.25
CA GLU A 77 -6.11 1.25 -12.16
C GLU A 77 -6.58 -0.01 -11.45
N ALA A 78 -7.89 -0.09 -11.20
CA ALA A 78 -8.48 -1.26 -10.54
C ALA A 78 -8.14 -2.55 -11.29
N GLY A 79 -7.74 -3.58 -10.55
CA GLY A 79 -7.32 -4.87 -11.08
C GLY A 79 -5.83 -5.03 -11.26
N ASP A 80 -5.06 -3.95 -11.18
CA ASP A 80 -3.60 -4.02 -11.30
C ASP A 80 -2.96 -4.57 -10.04
N VAL A 81 -1.86 -5.30 -10.23
CA VAL A 81 -0.97 -5.74 -9.17
C VAL A 81 0.37 -5.06 -9.33
N HIS A 82 0.79 -4.35 -8.28
CA HIS A 82 2.13 -3.77 -8.20
C HIS A 82 2.99 -4.64 -7.31
N TYR A 83 4.19 -4.96 -7.76
CA TYR A 83 5.15 -5.74 -7.00
C TYR A 83 6.43 -4.92 -6.78
N CYS A 84 6.80 -4.74 -5.51
CA CYS A 84 8.07 -4.14 -5.12
C CYS A 84 8.94 -5.25 -4.50
N PRO A 85 9.88 -5.84 -5.26
CA PRO A 85 10.75 -6.89 -4.73
C PRO A 85 11.67 -6.38 -3.64
N MET A 86 12.21 -7.30 -2.85
CA MET A 86 13.26 -6.97 -1.89
C MET A 86 14.44 -6.28 -2.60
N GLY A 87 14.94 -5.22 -1.98
CA GLY A 87 16.03 -4.41 -2.53
C GLY A 87 15.59 -3.23 -3.39
N HIS A 88 14.31 -3.14 -3.70
CA HIS A 88 13.73 -2.04 -4.49
C HIS A 88 12.97 -1.05 -3.61
N SER A 89 12.74 0.13 -4.16
CA SER A 89 12.06 1.23 -3.47
C SER A 89 10.80 1.64 -4.22
N HIS A 90 9.80 2.09 -3.48
CA HIS A 90 8.58 2.59 -4.08
C HIS A 90 7.86 3.61 -3.20
N ALA A 91 6.93 4.32 -3.81
CA ALA A 91 5.93 5.16 -3.17
C ALA A 91 4.63 5.07 -3.95
N MET A 92 3.49 5.22 -3.26
CA MET A 92 2.16 5.19 -3.88
C MET A 92 1.53 6.57 -3.78
N PHE A 93 0.90 7.02 -4.87
CA PHE A 93 0.28 8.34 -4.95
C PHE A 93 -1.15 8.23 -5.44
N ASN A 94 -2.06 8.88 -4.73
CA ASN A 94 -3.43 9.08 -5.18
C ASN A 94 -3.56 10.52 -5.71
N ASP A 95 -3.50 10.68 -7.03
CA ASP A 95 -3.65 11.96 -7.70
C ASP A 95 -5.06 12.20 -8.25
N GLY A 96 -6.01 11.34 -7.87
CA GLY A 96 -7.41 11.46 -8.25
C GLY A 96 -8.26 12.14 -7.18
N ASN A 97 -9.58 12.03 -7.35
CA ASN A 97 -10.57 12.64 -6.46
C ASN A 97 -11.43 11.62 -5.71
N ALA A 98 -11.06 10.36 -5.77
CA ALA A 98 -11.70 9.27 -5.02
C ALA A 98 -10.63 8.48 -4.26
N ASP A 99 -11.05 7.74 -3.23
CA ASP A 99 -10.15 6.86 -2.50
C ASP A 99 -9.54 5.81 -3.43
N VAL A 100 -8.27 5.49 -3.21
CA VAL A 100 -7.66 4.28 -3.76
C VAL A 100 -7.79 3.19 -2.72
N VAL A 101 -8.57 2.15 -3.02
CA VAL A 101 -8.74 0.99 -2.15
C VAL A 101 -7.84 -0.14 -2.65
N TYR A 102 -7.04 -0.70 -1.76
CA TYR A 102 -6.09 -1.74 -2.15
C TYR A 102 -5.86 -2.74 -1.03
N LEU A 103 -5.37 -3.92 -1.43
CA LEU A 103 -4.87 -4.94 -0.54
C LEU A 103 -3.35 -5.00 -0.71
N ALA A 104 -2.62 -4.84 0.39
CA ALA A 104 -1.17 -4.95 0.38
C ALA A 104 -0.72 -6.13 1.24
N ILE A 105 0.25 -6.88 0.73
CA ILE A 105 0.85 -8.02 1.43
C ILE A 105 2.34 -7.76 1.48
N VAL A 106 2.89 -7.77 2.69
CA VAL A 106 4.32 -7.58 2.94
C VAL A 106 4.87 -8.84 3.58
N PRO A 107 5.37 -9.81 2.78
CA PRO A 107 6.05 -10.98 3.32
C PRO A 107 7.47 -10.64 3.75
N GLU A 108 7.86 -11.17 4.91
CA GLU A 108 9.22 -11.03 5.42
C GLU A 108 10.12 -12.10 4.83
N HIS A 109 11.35 -11.72 4.48
CA HIS A 109 12.33 -12.59 3.84
C HIS A 109 13.50 -12.90 4.79
N HIS A 110 13.15 -13.30 6.01
CA HIS A 110 14.17 -13.68 6.99
C HIS A 110 13.81 -14.96 7.72
#